data_7101ad0bfe86ada43c047d9d8799ff7b
#
_entry.id   7101ad0bfe86ada43c047d9d8799ff7b
#
_cell.length_a   1.000
_cell.length_b   1.000
_cell.length_c   1.000
_cell.angle_alpha   90.00
_cell.angle_beta   90.00
_cell.angle_gamma   90.00
#
_symmetry.space_group_name_H-M   'P 1'
#
loop_
_entity.id
_entity.type
_entity.pdbx_description
1 polymer ?
#
loop_
_entity_poly.entity_id
_entity_poly.type
_entity_poly.pdbx_seq_one_letter_code
_entity_poly.pdbx_strand_id
1 'polypeptide(L)'
;MADPAGNDPNLLLRHALAGDESALAALFDGHRERLRRMIRLRLDRRLSGRVDSSDILQEAYLDVRKRIAEYARDPAAMPFPLWLRLIAGQRLTDVHRYHLGA
;
A
#
# COMPACT_ATOMS: atom_id res chain seq x y z
N MET A 1 26.70 4.18 10.54
CA MET A 1 26.38 4.49 9.14
C MET A 1 25.30 3.55 8.64
N ALA A 2 24.30 4.09 8.01
CA ALA A 2 23.23 3.24 7.45
C ALA A 2 23.78 2.36 6.35
N ASP A 3 23.41 1.08 6.36
CA ASP A 3 23.76 0.15 5.30
C ASP A 3 22.94 0.51 4.06
N PRO A 4 23.58 0.96 2.95
CA PRO A 4 22.82 1.27 1.74
C PRO A 4 22.02 0.07 1.21
N ALA A 5 22.51 -1.14 1.41
CA ALA A 5 21.80 -2.34 0.99
C ALA A 5 20.51 -2.56 1.78
N GLY A 6 20.45 -2.10 3.04
CA GLY A 6 19.26 -2.21 3.88
C GLY A 6 18.09 -1.37 3.38
N ASN A 7 18.37 -0.33 2.57
CA ASN A 7 17.36 0.56 2.00
C ASN A 7 17.15 0.35 0.50
N ASP A 8 17.84 -0.63 -0.09
CA ASP A 8 17.68 -0.96 -1.49
C ASP A 8 16.27 -1.53 -1.72
N PRO A 9 15.42 -0.88 -2.54
CA PRO A 9 14.07 -1.38 -2.78
C PRO A 9 14.03 -2.81 -3.32
N ASN A 10 14.99 -3.20 -4.15
CA ASN A 10 15.02 -4.56 -4.68
C ASN A 10 15.33 -5.59 -3.60
N LEU A 11 16.23 -5.25 -2.70
CA LEU A 11 16.58 -6.14 -1.58
C LEU A 11 15.42 -6.20 -0.57
N LEU A 12 14.80 -5.07 -0.26
CA LEU A 12 13.64 -5.03 0.62
C LEU A 12 12.49 -5.86 0.04
N LEU A 13 12.26 -5.76 -1.26
CA LEU A 13 11.22 -6.55 -1.91
C LEU A 13 11.50 -8.05 -1.78
N ARG A 14 12.73 -8.46 -2.03
CA ARG A 14 13.09 -9.89 -1.90
C ARG A 14 12.85 -10.39 -0.49
N HIS A 15 13.25 -9.62 0.51
CA HIS A 15 13.04 -10.00 1.90
C HIS A 15 11.54 -10.01 2.26
N ALA A 16 10.78 -9.02 1.79
CA ALA A 16 9.34 -8.94 2.04
C ALA A 16 8.62 -10.16 1.43
N LEU A 17 9.00 -10.55 0.21
CA LEU A 17 8.41 -11.72 -0.46
C LEU A 17 8.77 -13.02 0.24
N ALA A 18 9.87 -13.03 0.99
CA ALA A 18 10.29 -14.19 1.79
C ALA A 18 9.67 -14.20 3.19
N GLY A 19 8.82 -13.22 3.50
CA GLY A 19 8.10 -13.19 4.76
C GLY A 19 8.64 -12.24 5.82
N ASP A 20 9.60 -11.40 5.48
CA ASP A 20 10.16 -10.42 6.42
C ASP A 20 9.21 -9.22 6.54
N GLU A 21 8.49 -9.15 7.66
CA GLU A 21 7.51 -8.08 7.90
C GLU A 21 8.16 -6.70 8.02
N SER A 22 9.37 -6.61 8.61
CA SER A 22 10.02 -5.31 8.74
C SER A 22 10.51 -4.80 7.39
N ALA A 23 10.92 -5.70 6.49
CA ALA A 23 11.27 -5.32 5.12
C ALA A 23 10.04 -4.81 4.37
N LEU A 24 8.89 -5.45 4.56
CA LEU A 24 7.65 -5.00 3.94
C LEU A 24 7.25 -3.61 4.45
N ALA A 25 7.37 -3.37 5.75
CA ALA A 25 7.07 -2.07 6.33
C ALA A 25 7.97 -0.98 5.75
N ALA A 26 9.27 -1.25 5.66
CA ALA A 26 10.23 -0.30 5.09
C ALA A 26 9.96 -0.05 3.61
N LEU A 27 9.63 -1.10 2.87
CA LEU A 27 9.31 -1.00 1.45
C LEU A 27 8.05 -0.18 1.23
N PHE A 28 7.00 -0.45 2.00
CA PHE A 28 5.75 0.30 1.91
C PHE A 28 5.99 1.77 2.26
N ASP A 29 6.80 2.03 3.28
CA ASP A 29 7.09 3.39 3.72
C ASP A 29 7.71 4.23 2.60
N GLY A 30 8.50 3.63 1.74
CA GLY A 30 9.08 4.29 0.56
C GLY A 30 8.04 4.72 -0.47
N HIS A 31 6.84 4.15 -0.43
CA HIS A 31 5.73 4.49 -1.35
C HIS A 31 4.63 5.30 -0.67
N ARG A 32 4.77 5.56 0.63
CA ARG A 32 3.71 6.15 1.46
C ARG A 32 3.18 7.46 0.91
N GLU A 33 4.06 8.39 0.58
CA GLU A 33 3.64 9.71 0.11
C GLU A 33 2.94 9.67 -1.24
N ARG A 34 3.39 8.81 -2.16
CA ARG A 34 2.74 8.65 -3.45
C ARG A 34 1.35 8.05 -3.30
N LEU A 35 1.22 7.05 -2.43
CA LEU A 35 -0.07 6.42 -2.18
C LEU A 35 -1.03 7.38 -1.48
N ARG A 36 -0.53 8.15 -0.50
CA ARG A 36 -1.33 9.14 0.19
C ARG A 36 -1.87 10.19 -0.79
N ARG A 37 -1.02 10.66 -1.70
CA ARG A 37 -1.43 11.63 -2.72
C ARG A 37 -2.51 11.05 -3.62
N MET A 38 -2.33 9.80 -4.06
CA MET A 38 -3.32 9.12 -4.89
C MET A 38 -4.67 9.03 -4.16
N ILE A 39 -4.65 8.61 -2.91
CA ILE A 39 -5.87 8.48 -2.10
C ILE A 39 -6.54 9.84 -1.95
N ARG A 40 -5.76 10.87 -1.60
CA ARG A 40 -6.28 12.22 -1.39
C ARG A 40 -6.94 12.76 -2.65
N LEU A 41 -6.32 12.55 -3.81
CA LEU A 41 -6.85 13.04 -5.08
C LEU A 41 -8.09 12.29 -5.55
N ARG A 42 -8.24 11.03 -5.16
CA ARG A 42 -9.37 10.20 -5.58
C ARG A 42 -10.50 10.13 -4.55
N LEU A 43 -10.23 10.55 -3.32
CA LEU A 43 -11.26 10.54 -2.28
C LEU A 43 -12.40 11.47 -2.69
N ASP A 44 -13.64 10.96 -2.61
CA ASP A 44 -14.82 11.74 -2.93
C ASP A 44 -14.88 12.98 -2.03
N ARG A 45 -15.15 14.14 -2.63
CA ARG A 45 -15.15 15.42 -1.92
C ARG A 45 -16.14 15.45 -0.76
N ARG A 46 -17.23 14.70 -0.87
CA ARG A 46 -18.22 14.60 0.20
C ARG A 46 -17.66 13.99 1.47
N LEU A 47 -16.55 13.25 1.38
CA LEU A 47 -15.92 12.57 2.50
C LEU A 47 -14.71 13.31 3.04
N SER A 48 -14.23 14.37 2.38
CA SER A 48 -12.95 15.01 2.71
C SER A 48 -12.88 15.58 4.12
N GLY A 49 -13.99 15.89 4.74
CA GLY A 49 -14.04 16.36 6.13
C GLY A 49 -14.38 15.28 7.13
N ARG A 50 -14.66 14.06 6.69
CA ARG A 50 -15.15 12.97 7.53
C ARG A 50 -14.21 11.78 7.55
N VAL A 51 -13.36 11.63 6.53
CA VAL A 51 -12.45 10.51 6.37
C VAL A 51 -11.05 11.06 6.14
N ASP A 52 -10.10 10.58 6.93
CA ASP A 52 -8.70 10.98 6.81
C ASP A 52 -8.00 10.02 5.82
N SER A 53 -7.33 10.60 4.82
CA SER A 53 -6.56 9.81 3.85
C SER A 53 -5.47 8.97 4.51
N SER A 54 -4.93 9.44 5.63
CA SER A 54 -3.92 8.68 6.39
C SER A 54 -4.49 7.40 6.98
N ASP A 55 -5.74 7.42 7.41
CA ASP A 55 -6.40 6.22 7.94
C ASP A 55 -6.66 5.21 6.82
N ILE A 56 -7.04 5.69 5.64
CA ILE A 56 -7.21 4.81 4.48
C ILE A 56 -5.87 4.16 4.12
N LEU A 57 -4.80 4.96 4.14
CA LEU A 57 -3.45 4.47 3.84
C LEU A 57 -3.03 3.39 4.83
N GLN A 58 -3.31 3.58 6.10
CA GLN A 58 -2.99 2.60 7.14
C GLN A 58 -3.75 1.29 6.90
N GLU A 59 -5.03 1.37 6.57
CA GLU A 59 -5.84 0.19 6.26
C GLU A 59 -5.32 -0.52 5.00
N ALA A 60 -4.89 0.25 4.00
CA ALA A 60 -4.30 -0.31 2.79
C ALA A 60 -3.02 -1.08 3.14
N TYR A 61 -2.20 -0.57 4.07
CA TYR A 61 -1.01 -1.29 4.50
C TYR A 61 -1.37 -2.64 5.14
N LEU A 62 -2.41 -2.67 5.97
CA LEU A 62 -2.88 -3.92 6.57
C LEU A 62 -3.34 -4.91 5.50
N ASP A 63 -4.00 -4.42 4.45
CA ASP A 63 -4.40 -5.26 3.32
C ASP A 63 -3.19 -5.82 2.58
N VAL A 64 -2.16 -4.99 2.39
CA VAL A 64 -0.90 -5.42 1.78
C VAL A 64 -0.27 -6.55 2.60
N ARG A 65 -0.20 -6.41 3.91
CA ARG A 65 0.34 -7.44 4.80
C ARG A 65 -0.41 -8.75 4.66
N LYS A 66 -1.71 -8.69 4.58
CA LYS A 66 -2.54 -9.89 4.47
C LYS A 66 -2.37 -10.59 3.13
N ARG A 67 -2.06 -9.83 2.08
CA ARG A 67 -2.05 -10.35 0.71
C ARG A 67 -0.68 -10.50 0.09
N ILE A 68 0.39 -10.16 0.83
CA ILE A 68 1.74 -10.23 0.26
C ILE A 68 2.11 -11.66 -0.17
N ALA A 69 1.67 -12.67 0.55
CA ALA A 69 1.95 -14.07 0.17
C ALA A 69 1.29 -14.42 -1.16
N GLU A 70 0.12 -13.87 -1.43
CA GLU A 70 -0.56 -14.03 -2.71
C GLU A 70 0.24 -13.40 -3.85
N TYR A 71 0.71 -12.16 -3.63
CA TYR A 71 1.57 -11.48 -4.60
C TYR A 71 2.86 -12.26 -4.85
N ALA A 72 3.44 -12.84 -3.79
CA ALA A 72 4.71 -13.55 -3.87
C ALA A 72 4.65 -14.82 -4.73
N ARG A 73 3.45 -15.34 -5.01
CA ARG A 73 3.29 -16.52 -5.87
C ARG A 73 3.70 -16.24 -7.31
N ASP A 74 3.50 -15.02 -7.77
CA ASP A 74 3.85 -14.62 -9.14
C ASP A 74 4.18 -13.13 -9.18
N PRO A 75 5.35 -12.75 -8.63
CA PRO A 75 5.71 -11.33 -8.57
C PRO A 75 6.01 -10.73 -9.94
N ALA A 76 6.21 -11.56 -10.96
CA ALA A 76 6.43 -11.08 -12.32
C ALA A 76 5.14 -10.65 -13.01
N ALA A 77 3.98 -11.06 -12.50
CA ALA A 77 2.70 -10.74 -13.12
C ALA A 77 2.41 -9.24 -13.09
N MET A 78 2.92 -8.52 -12.08
CA MET A 78 2.64 -7.10 -11.91
C MET A 78 3.78 -6.45 -11.12
N PRO A 79 4.29 -5.29 -11.55
CA PRO A 79 5.26 -4.55 -10.75
C PRO A 79 4.72 -4.24 -9.36
N PHE A 80 5.57 -4.33 -8.35
CA PHE A 80 5.15 -4.13 -6.96
C PHE A 80 4.50 -2.75 -6.72
N PRO A 81 5.03 -1.64 -7.23
CA PRO A 81 4.38 -0.34 -7.03
C PRO A 81 2.96 -0.29 -7.61
N LEU A 82 2.74 -0.95 -8.74
CA LEU A 82 1.41 -1.01 -9.35
C LEU A 82 0.46 -1.85 -8.47
N TRP A 83 0.95 -2.95 -7.91
CA TRP A 83 0.17 -3.78 -7.01
C TRP A 83 -0.24 -3.00 -5.75
N LEU A 84 0.67 -2.20 -5.18
CA LEU A 84 0.33 -1.35 -4.04
C LEU A 84 -0.79 -0.37 -4.39
N ARG A 85 -0.72 0.24 -5.57
CA ARG A 85 -1.76 1.18 -6.03
C ARG A 85 -3.10 0.48 -6.20
N LEU A 86 -3.07 -0.75 -6.69
CA LEU A 86 -4.28 -1.56 -6.85
C LEU A 86 -4.92 -1.83 -5.48
N ILE A 87 -4.12 -2.25 -4.50
CA ILE A 87 -4.63 -2.53 -3.14
C ILE A 87 -5.21 -1.25 -2.52
N ALA A 88 -4.48 -0.14 -2.61
CA ALA A 88 -4.96 1.14 -2.06
C ALA A 88 -6.24 1.60 -2.75
N GLY A 89 -6.33 1.40 -4.07
CA GLY A 89 -7.53 1.73 -4.84
C GLY A 89 -8.73 0.90 -4.42
N GLN A 90 -8.53 -0.39 -4.16
CA GLN A 90 -9.59 -1.28 -3.69
C GLN A 90 -10.08 -0.85 -2.31
N ARG A 91 -9.16 -0.47 -1.41
CA ARG A 91 -9.54 0.03 -0.09
C ARG A 91 -10.34 1.32 -0.20
N LEU A 92 -9.93 2.21 -1.09
CA LEU A 92 -10.66 3.45 -1.34
C LEU A 92 -12.08 3.18 -1.85
N THR A 93 -12.23 2.23 -2.75
CA THR A 93 -13.55 1.81 -3.24
C THR A 93 -14.42 1.31 -2.09
N ASP A 94 -13.85 0.52 -1.17
CA ASP A 94 -14.59 0.02 -0.02
C ASP A 94 -15.04 1.17 0.89
N VAL A 95 -14.18 2.16 1.09
CA VAL A 95 -14.52 3.36 1.88
C VAL A 95 -15.68 4.11 1.24
N HIS A 96 -15.64 4.29 -0.08
CA HIS A 96 -16.72 4.96 -0.80
C HIS A 96 -18.04 4.20 -0.66
N ARG A 97 -18.00 2.89 -0.80
CA ARG A 97 -19.21 2.06 -0.63
C ARG A 97 -19.78 2.17 0.78
N TYR A 98 -18.89 2.12 1.77
CA TYR A 98 -19.32 2.18 3.17
C TYR A 98 -20.00 3.51 3.50
N HIS A 99 -19.42 4.62 3.05
CA HIS A 99 -19.91 5.97 3.43
C HIS A 99 -20.98 6.53 2.49
N LEU A 100 -20.94 6.17 1.20
CA LEU A 100 -21.80 6.75 0.18
C LEU A 100 -22.84 5.79 -0.38
N GLY A 101 -22.76 4.53 0.02
CA GLY A 101 -23.60 3.48 -0.52
C GLY A 101 -23.03 2.89 -1.80
N ALA A 102 -23.74 1.98 -2.38
CA ALA A 102 -23.31 1.20 -3.54
C ALA A 102 -22.99 2.07 -4.75
#